data_774c54593de303800ca950a0ed0c6de0
#
_entry.id   774c54593de303800ca950a0ed0c6de0
#
_cell.length_a   1.000
_cell.length_b   1.000
_cell.length_c   1.000
_cell.angle_alpha   90.00
_cell.angle_beta   90.00
_cell.angle_gamma   90.00
#
_symmetry.space_group_name_H-M   'P 1'
#
loop_
_entity.id
_entity.type
_entity.pdbx_description
1 polymer ?
#
loop_
_entity_poly.entity_id
_entity_poly.type
_entity_poly.pdbx_seq_one_letter_code
_entity_poly.pdbx_strand_id
1 'polypeptide(L)'
;GMNPNTNEAKVEYSNDPSNPTTGVPSVPDVVDVHTFDFTVNKYFMADQQKSPLSGVGFRLYTDKDCMNEVKVVQESAGDGQNAAVYRKAKAEESGVEAITPAFGKIQFKGLDAGTYYLKETTTPDGYNKLTGPIKIEITPTYEKEKLTKYEVKYTYNDKVVVVSSDKKDQSPTIEVENKSGTELPNTGGIGAVIFTIAGVAILAVVMICSMRSKKRKHS
;
A
#
# COMPACT_ATOMS: atom_id res chain seq x y z
N GLY A 1 2.61 14.65 7.66
CA GLY A 1 1.82 15.02 8.83
C GLY A 1 1.30 16.43 8.82
N MET A 2 0.55 16.78 9.85
CA MET A 2 -0.06 18.13 9.93
C MET A 2 0.89 19.21 10.48
N ASN A 3 2.07 18.84 10.97
CA ASN A 3 3.08 19.81 11.37
C ASN A 3 3.76 20.40 10.14
N PRO A 4 3.79 21.75 9.98
CA PRO A 4 4.45 22.37 8.85
C PRO A 4 5.97 22.28 8.98
N ASN A 5 6.63 22.34 7.84
CA ASN A 5 8.03 22.76 7.74
C ASN A 5 8.00 24.24 7.35
N THR A 6 8.16 25.10 8.36
CA THR A 6 8.04 26.55 8.18
C THR A 6 9.32 27.10 7.55
N ASN A 7 9.16 27.86 6.48
CA ASN A 7 10.23 28.61 5.84
C ASN A 7 9.97 30.11 6.00
N GLU A 8 10.95 30.84 6.53
CA GLU A 8 10.88 32.27 6.76
C GLU A 8 11.91 32.97 5.87
N ALA A 9 11.46 33.95 5.12
CA ALA A 9 12.31 34.81 4.32
C ALA A 9 12.16 36.28 4.76
N LYS A 10 13.28 36.96 4.93
CA LYS A 10 13.31 38.40 5.19
C LYS A 10 14.37 39.06 4.33
N VAL A 11 14.15 40.31 4.01
CA VAL A 11 15.11 41.16 3.31
C VAL A 11 15.53 42.26 4.25
N GLU A 12 16.83 42.50 4.39
CA GLU A 12 17.37 43.67 5.04
C GLU A 12 17.71 44.73 3.98
N TYR A 13 17.23 45.92 4.15
CA TYR A 13 17.53 47.02 3.26
C TYR A 13 17.95 48.25 4.07
N SER A 14 18.88 49.04 3.51
CA SER A 14 19.29 50.34 4.10
C SER A 14 18.58 51.48 3.37
N ASN A 15 17.98 52.37 4.14
CA ASN A 15 17.41 53.61 3.62
C ASN A 15 18.48 54.72 3.47
N ASP A 16 19.70 54.49 3.94
CA ASP A 16 20.82 55.39 3.85
C ASP A 16 21.95 54.80 3.01
N PRO A 17 22.10 55.18 1.73
CA PRO A 17 23.16 54.71 0.86
C PRO A 17 24.57 55.02 1.35
N SER A 18 24.72 56.00 2.24
CA SER A 18 26.01 56.40 2.81
C SER A 18 26.38 55.56 4.06
N ASN A 19 25.41 54.84 4.63
CA ASN A 19 25.63 53.94 5.78
C ASN A 19 24.91 52.59 5.59
N PRO A 20 25.50 51.69 4.80
CA PRO A 20 24.87 50.38 4.47
C PRO A 20 24.79 49.41 5.65
N THR A 21 25.34 49.77 6.82
CA THR A 21 25.31 48.92 8.03
C THR A 21 24.06 49.11 8.89
N THR A 22 23.21 50.07 8.59
CA THR A 22 21.93 50.30 9.28
C THR A 22 20.78 49.66 8.52
N GLY A 23 20.79 48.35 8.46
CA GLY A 23 19.72 47.57 7.79
C GLY A 23 18.40 47.63 8.58
N VAL A 24 17.30 47.87 7.89
CA VAL A 24 15.94 47.72 8.42
C VAL A 24 15.39 46.42 7.84
N PRO A 25 15.10 45.42 8.68
CA PRO A 25 14.52 44.16 8.17
C PRO A 25 13.10 44.40 7.68
N SER A 26 12.74 43.76 6.56
CA SER A 26 11.34 43.70 6.13
C SER A 26 10.51 42.88 7.11
N VAL A 27 9.19 42.99 7.03
CA VAL A 27 8.30 41.99 7.66
C VAL A 27 8.63 40.64 7.05
N PRO A 28 8.89 39.60 7.88
CA PRO A 28 9.14 38.26 7.35
C PRO A 28 7.96 37.72 6.54
N ASP A 29 8.26 37.09 5.42
CA ASP A 29 7.30 36.27 4.69
C ASP A 29 7.47 34.84 5.16
N VAL A 30 6.38 34.22 5.64
CA VAL A 30 6.39 32.88 6.24
C VAL A 30 5.55 31.96 5.40
N VAL A 31 6.15 30.89 4.91
CA VAL A 31 5.47 29.87 4.12
C VAL A 31 5.55 28.52 4.85
N ASP A 32 4.38 27.95 5.11
CA ASP A 32 4.25 26.62 5.68
C ASP A 32 4.18 25.55 4.58
N VAL A 33 5.19 24.68 4.53
CA VAL A 33 5.23 23.54 3.62
C VAL A 33 4.84 22.27 4.40
N HIS A 34 3.84 21.55 3.89
CA HIS A 34 3.38 20.32 4.50
C HIS A 34 3.78 19.10 3.68
N THR A 35 4.24 18.06 4.36
CA THR A 35 4.34 16.72 3.83
C THR A 35 3.40 15.79 4.58
N PHE A 36 2.92 14.76 3.90
CA PHE A 36 1.88 13.87 4.38
C PHE A 36 2.43 12.47 4.64
N ASP A 37 1.64 11.70 5.37
CA ASP A 37 1.94 10.32 5.71
C ASP A 37 0.68 9.46 5.66
N PHE A 38 0.86 8.16 5.54
CA PHE A 38 -0.18 7.17 5.76
C PHE A 38 0.44 5.88 6.30
N THR A 39 -0.37 5.11 7.02
CA THR A 39 0.00 3.82 7.56
C THR A 39 -0.73 2.71 6.80
N VAL A 40 -0.03 1.65 6.44
CA VAL A 40 -0.60 0.40 5.94
C VAL A 40 -0.69 -0.57 7.11
N ASN A 41 -1.90 -1.02 7.44
CA ASN A 41 -2.12 -2.15 8.34
C ASN A 41 -2.31 -3.40 7.50
N LYS A 42 -1.27 -4.24 7.44
CA LYS A 42 -1.24 -5.48 6.69
C LYS A 42 -1.66 -6.64 7.57
N TYR A 43 -2.71 -7.35 7.17
CA TYR A 43 -3.30 -8.43 7.95
C TYR A 43 -3.78 -9.60 7.08
N PHE A 44 -4.07 -10.71 7.72
CA PHE A 44 -4.85 -11.82 7.21
C PHE A 44 -5.97 -12.17 8.21
N MET A 45 -6.96 -12.91 7.75
CA MET A 45 -8.04 -13.37 8.63
C MET A 45 -7.69 -14.75 9.21
N ALA A 46 -7.58 -14.82 10.54
CA ALA A 46 -7.46 -16.06 11.30
C ALA A 46 -8.68 -16.18 12.22
N ASP A 47 -9.46 -17.23 12.08
CA ASP A 47 -10.67 -17.47 12.88
C ASP A 47 -11.61 -16.26 12.95
N GLN A 48 -11.83 -15.60 11.80
CA GLN A 48 -12.63 -14.38 11.64
C GLN A 48 -12.08 -13.14 12.37
N GLN A 49 -10.84 -13.20 12.84
CA GLN A 49 -10.15 -12.07 13.46
C GLN A 49 -8.97 -11.61 12.58
N LYS A 50 -8.71 -10.30 12.59
CA LYS A 50 -7.55 -9.74 11.92
C LYS A 50 -6.29 -10.09 12.70
N SER A 51 -5.36 -10.78 12.03
CA SER A 51 -4.02 -11.06 12.54
C SER A 51 -2.98 -10.31 11.71
N PRO A 52 -1.98 -9.66 12.32
CA PRO A 52 -0.96 -8.92 11.59
C PRO A 52 -0.16 -9.85 10.68
N LEU A 53 0.17 -9.38 9.48
CA LEU A 53 1.00 -10.13 8.53
C LEU A 53 2.36 -9.44 8.36
N SER A 54 3.41 -10.09 8.86
CA SER A 54 4.80 -9.66 8.71
C SER A 54 5.44 -10.17 7.43
N GLY A 55 6.56 -9.55 7.03
CA GLY A 55 7.37 -10.00 5.89
C GLY A 55 6.78 -9.65 4.52
N VAL A 56 5.72 -8.84 4.48
CA VAL A 56 5.16 -8.36 3.20
C VAL A 56 5.93 -7.14 2.73
N GLY A 57 6.44 -7.20 1.50
CA GLY A 57 7.19 -6.12 0.87
C GLY A 57 6.31 -5.23 -0.01
N PHE A 58 6.57 -3.92 0.08
CA PHE A 58 5.88 -2.90 -0.72
C PHE A 58 6.85 -1.94 -1.37
N ARG A 59 6.46 -1.46 -2.57
CA ARG A 59 7.06 -0.31 -3.24
C ARG A 59 5.98 0.69 -3.64
N LEU A 60 6.34 1.96 -3.64
CA LEU A 60 5.45 3.07 -3.97
C LEU A 60 5.81 3.65 -5.33
N TYR A 61 4.80 4.03 -6.13
CA TYR A 61 4.97 4.56 -7.48
C TYR A 61 4.07 5.78 -7.70
N THR A 62 4.43 6.64 -8.65
CA THR A 62 3.61 7.79 -9.06
C THR A 62 2.66 7.46 -10.22
N ASP A 63 2.80 6.31 -10.86
CA ASP A 63 1.98 5.88 -12.01
C ASP A 63 1.39 4.49 -11.81
N LYS A 64 0.26 4.24 -12.49
CA LYS A 64 -0.50 2.99 -12.40
C LYS A 64 0.29 1.76 -12.90
N ASP A 65 1.17 1.96 -13.86
CA ASP A 65 1.95 0.90 -14.47
C ASP A 65 3.19 0.53 -13.63
N CYS A 66 3.40 1.25 -12.52
CA CYS A 66 4.49 1.04 -11.56
C CYS A 66 5.89 1.13 -12.23
N MET A 67 6.08 2.14 -13.08
CA MET A 67 7.34 2.42 -13.77
C MET A 67 8.18 3.49 -13.05
N ASN A 68 7.52 4.46 -12.39
CA ASN A 68 8.15 5.60 -11.74
C ASN A 68 8.10 5.41 -10.21
N GLU A 69 9.13 4.78 -9.66
CA GLU A 69 9.22 4.47 -8.23
C GLU A 69 9.46 5.73 -7.39
N VAL A 70 8.68 5.88 -6.33
CA VAL A 70 8.97 6.79 -5.22
C VAL A 70 9.86 6.06 -4.24
N LYS A 71 11.17 6.29 -4.34
CA LYS A 71 12.16 5.68 -3.46
C LYS A 71 11.92 6.07 -2.02
N VAL A 72 11.98 5.10 -1.12
CA VAL A 72 11.87 5.30 0.33
C VAL A 72 13.08 4.71 1.05
N VAL A 73 13.42 5.26 2.20
CA VAL A 73 14.47 4.74 3.09
C VAL A 73 13.88 4.46 4.46
N GLN A 74 14.37 3.44 5.13
CA GLN A 74 13.90 3.04 6.43
C GLN A 74 14.43 3.97 7.53
N GLU A 75 13.54 4.56 8.33
CA GLU A 75 13.88 5.33 9.54
C GLU A 75 13.81 4.45 10.80
N SER A 76 12.84 3.53 10.84
CA SER A 76 12.67 2.57 11.94
C SER A 76 12.21 1.23 11.38
N ALA A 77 12.81 0.15 11.88
CA ALA A 77 12.45 -1.21 11.49
C ALA A 77 11.08 -1.65 12.04
N GLY A 78 10.58 -0.97 13.07
CA GLY A 78 9.42 -1.44 13.82
C GLY A 78 9.70 -2.74 14.59
N ASP A 79 8.68 -3.25 15.25
CA ASP A 79 8.74 -4.48 16.05
C ASP A 79 7.36 -5.13 16.16
N GLY A 80 7.08 -5.89 17.24
CA GLY A 80 5.77 -6.50 17.50
C GLY A 80 4.69 -5.52 18.01
N GLN A 81 5.03 -4.25 18.27
CA GLN A 81 4.13 -3.24 18.83
C GLN A 81 4.18 -1.92 18.04
N ASN A 82 5.26 -1.68 17.29
CA ASN A 82 5.50 -0.45 16.56
C ASN A 82 5.56 -0.71 15.06
N ALA A 83 5.00 0.20 14.28
CA ALA A 83 5.12 0.19 12.83
C ALA A 83 6.57 0.41 12.38
N ALA A 84 6.98 -0.22 11.29
CA ALA A 84 8.18 0.20 10.59
C ALA A 84 7.90 1.52 9.88
N VAL A 85 8.88 2.44 9.90
CA VAL A 85 8.73 3.78 9.34
C VAL A 85 9.67 3.96 8.15
N TYR A 86 9.09 4.39 7.05
CA TYR A 86 9.80 4.68 5.80
C TYR A 86 9.51 6.12 5.38
N ARG A 87 10.54 6.90 5.11
CA ARG A 87 10.39 8.24 4.54
C ARG A 87 10.78 8.28 3.08
N LYS A 88 10.25 9.24 2.33
CA LYS A 88 10.71 9.54 0.98
C LYS A 88 12.23 9.76 0.98
N ALA A 89 12.94 9.11 0.06
CA ALA A 89 14.39 9.22 -0.08
C ALA A 89 14.78 10.61 -0.62
N LYS A 90 15.92 11.12 -0.18
CA LYS A 90 16.58 12.28 -0.80
C LYS A 90 17.25 11.85 -2.11
N ALA A 91 17.67 12.84 -2.92
CA ALA A 91 18.20 12.56 -4.26
C ALA A 91 19.37 11.56 -4.29
N GLU A 92 20.26 11.60 -3.29
CA GLU A 92 21.46 10.77 -3.20
C GLU A 92 21.25 9.43 -2.48
N GLU A 93 20.04 9.16 -1.98
CA GLU A 93 19.76 7.96 -1.20
C GLU A 93 19.23 6.84 -2.10
N SER A 94 19.73 5.63 -1.85
CA SER A 94 19.22 4.43 -2.48
C SER A 94 17.92 3.99 -1.82
N GLY A 95 16.87 3.77 -2.61
CA GLY A 95 15.59 3.29 -2.12
C GLY A 95 15.65 1.82 -1.68
N VAL A 96 14.81 1.48 -0.70
CA VAL A 96 14.61 0.11 -0.22
C VAL A 96 13.16 -0.31 -0.39
N GLU A 97 12.92 -1.62 -0.35
CA GLU A 97 11.57 -2.17 -0.23
C GLU A 97 11.06 -1.97 1.21
N ALA A 98 9.81 -1.53 1.35
CA ALA A 98 9.19 -1.37 2.67
C ALA A 98 8.61 -2.70 3.14
N ILE A 99 9.16 -3.27 4.21
CA ILE A 99 8.78 -4.59 4.74
C ILE A 99 7.96 -4.44 6.02
N THR A 100 6.85 -5.17 6.13
CA THR A 100 6.03 -5.18 7.35
C THR A 100 6.74 -5.93 8.50
N PRO A 101 6.84 -5.31 9.70
CA PRO A 101 7.37 -5.96 10.90
C PRO A 101 6.34 -6.93 11.50
N ALA A 102 6.65 -7.56 12.63
CA ALA A 102 5.73 -8.45 13.33
C ALA A 102 4.38 -7.80 13.70
N PHE A 103 4.36 -6.47 13.91
CA PHE A 103 3.12 -5.70 14.12
C PHE A 103 2.24 -5.58 12.87
N GLY A 104 2.74 -5.97 11.69
CA GLY A 104 2.02 -5.89 10.41
C GLY A 104 1.80 -4.47 9.88
N LYS A 105 2.43 -3.44 10.47
CA LYS A 105 2.21 -2.05 10.09
C LYS A 105 3.47 -1.39 9.54
N ILE A 106 3.31 -0.67 8.44
CA ILE A 106 4.34 0.22 7.88
C ILE A 106 3.75 1.62 7.70
N GLN A 107 4.54 2.64 7.98
CA GLN A 107 4.19 4.04 7.77
C GLN A 107 5.08 4.65 6.70
N PHE A 108 4.47 5.27 5.70
CA PHE A 108 5.15 6.09 4.70
C PHE A 108 5.04 7.57 5.08
N LYS A 109 6.16 8.29 5.11
CA LYS A 109 6.27 9.70 5.52
C LYS A 109 6.95 10.55 4.46
N GLY A 110 6.76 11.87 4.56
CA GLY A 110 7.42 12.84 3.70
C GLY A 110 6.90 12.85 2.26
N LEU A 111 5.63 12.49 2.08
CA LEU A 111 4.98 12.47 0.78
C LEU A 111 4.31 13.81 0.48
N ASP A 112 4.29 14.20 -0.78
CA ASP A 112 3.52 15.33 -1.27
C ASP A 112 2.04 14.98 -1.39
N ALA A 113 1.15 15.96 -1.46
CA ALA A 113 -0.22 15.73 -1.89
C ALA A 113 -0.23 15.19 -3.33
N GLY A 114 -1.12 14.24 -3.64
CA GLY A 114 -1.20 13.67 -4.96
C GLY A 114 -1.61 12.20 -5.00
N THR A 115 -1.40 11.58 -6.15
CA THR A 115 -1.76 10.17 -6.39
C THR A 115 -0.52 9.30 -6.41
N TYR A 116 -0.61 8.17 -5.70
CA TYR A 116 0.40 7.13 -5.62
C TYR A 116 -0.20 5.75 -5.89
N TYR A 117 0.66 4.79 -6.21
CA TYR A 117 0.29 3.39 -6.41
C TYR A 117 1.20 2.52 -5.55
N LEU A 118 0.59 1.86 -4.56
CA LEU A 118 1.28 0.98 -3.62
C LEU A 118 1.21 -0.45 -4.14
N LYS A 119 2.35 -1.00 -4.55
CA LYS A 119 2.46 -2.36 -5.10
C LYS A 119 3.07 -3.30 -4.07
N GLU A 120 2.38 -4.40 -3.80
CA GLU A 120 2.98 -5.52 -3.06
C GLU A 120 4.00 -6.21 -3.95
N THR A 121 5.23 -6.31 -3.51
CA THR A 121 6.36 -6.86 -4.25
C THR A 121 6.80 -8.21 -3.70
N THR A 122 6.78 -8.36 -2.38
CA THR A 122 7.09 -9.60 -1.66
C THR A 122 5.89 -10.06 -0.84
N THR A 123 5.56 -11.35 -0.92
CA THR A 123 4.48 -11.98 -0.16
C THR A 123 5.03 -13.21 0.56
N PRO A 124 4.78 -13.39 1.86
CA PRO A 124 5.17 -14.60 2.59
C PRO A 124 4.49 -15.85 2.05
N ASP A 125 5.14 -17.01 2.20
CA ASP A 125 4.59 -18.30 1.81
C ASP A 125 3.25 -18.57 2.51
N GLY A 126 2.32 -19.17 1.80
CA GLY A 126 0.98 -19.49 2.29
C GLY A 126 -0.04 -18.35 2.16
N TYR A 127 0.34 -17.22 1.56
CA TYR A 127 -0.57 -16.11 1.29
C TYR A 127 -0.60 -15.73 -0.18
N ASN A 128 -1.77 -15.26 -0.63
CA ASN A 128 -1.95 -14.81 -2.01
C ASN A 128 -1.53 -13.35 -2.14
N LYS A 129 -0.64 -13.09 -3.09
CA LYS A 129 -0.22 -11.73 -3.45
C LYS A 129 -1.39 -10.92 -3.99
N LEU A 130 -1.38 -9.61 -3.75
CA LEU A 130 -2.34 -8.70 -4.37
C LEU A 130 -2.23 -8.73 -5.90
N THR A 131 -3.37 -8.76 -6.59
CA THR A 131 -3.44 -8.89 -8.06
C THR A 131 -3.02 -7.61 -8.80
N GLY A 132 -2.93 -6.48 -8.10
CA GLY A 132 -2.54 -5.19 -8.67
C GLY A 132 -2.17 -4.17 -7.60
N PRO A 133 -1.73 -2.98 -8.00
CA PRO A 133 -1.41 -1.92 -7.05
C PRO A 133 -2.66 -1.32 -6.43
N ILE A 134 -2.53 -0.86 -5.19
CA ILE A 134 -3.53 -0.05 -4.50
C ILE A 134 -3.33 1.39 -4.90
N LYS A 135 -4.34 2.04 -5.46
CA LYS A 135 -4.31 3.49 -5.71
C LYS A 135 -4.50 4.24 -4.40
N ILE A 136 -3.61 5.19 -4.11
CA ILE A 136 -3.61 6.06 -2.93
C ILE A 136 -3.73 7.50 -3.40
N GLU A 137 -4.69 8.25 -2.90
CA GLU A 137 -4.88 9.67 -3.20
C GLU A 137 -4.79 10.46 -1.89
N ILE A 138 -3.81 11.35 -1.77
CA ILE A 138 -3.58 12.22 -0.60
C ILE A 138 -4.11 13.60 -0.93
N THR A 139 -5.13 14.06 -0.21
CA THR A 139 -5.80 15.33 -0.47
C THR A 139 -5.86 16.17 0.80
N PRO A 140 -5.10 17.28 0.88
CA PRO A 140 -5.18 18.23 1.98
C PRO A 140 -6.37 19.17 1.84
N THR A 141 -6.85 19.67 2.99
CA THR A 141 -7.86 20.72 3.08
C THR A 141 -7.26 21.91 3.85
N TYR A 142 -7.32 23.09 3.25
CA TYR A 142 -6.83 24.33 3.84
C TYR A 142 -8.00 25.27 4.13
N GLU A 143 -7.92 25.96 5.26
CA GLU A 143 -8.79 27.07 5.61
C GLU A 143 -7.92 28.28 5.93
N LYS A 144 -8.13 29.39 5.22
CA LYS A 144 -7.30 30.61 5.36
C LYS A 144 -5.79 30.29 5.36
N GLU A 145 -5.35 29.53 4.36
CA GLU A 145 -3.96 29.10 4.14
C GLU A 145 -3.40 28.12 5.20
N LYS A 146 -4.19 27.76 6.20
CA LYS A 146 -3.79 26.82 7.25
C LYS A 146 -4.33 25.41 6.93
N LEU A 147 -3.46 24.43 6.99
CA LEU A 147 -3.86 23.03 6.87
C LEU A 147 -4.77 22.63 8.04
N THR A 148 -6.00 22.20 7.77
CA THR A 148 -6.98 21.79 8.78
C THR A 148 -7.11 20.29 8.88
N LYS A 149 -7.03 19.58 7.76
CA LYS A 149 -7.04 18.11 7.67
C LYS A 149 -6.43 17.65 6.36
N TYR A 150 -6.13 16.38 6.26
CA TYR A 150 -5.94 15.72 4.99
C TYR A 150 -6.62 14.35 4.97
N GLU A 151 -6.94 13.88 3.78
CA GLU A 151 -7.58 12.60 3.55
C GLU A 151 -6.68 11.70 2.73
N VAL A 152 -6.68 10.43 3.07
CA VAL A 152 -6.09 9.36 2.26
C VAL A 152 -7.22 8.50 1.74
N LYS A 153 -7.49 8.62 0.46
CA LYS A 153 -8.43 7.76 -0.24
C LYS A 153 -7.66 6.63 -0.89
N TYR A 154 -8.04 5.39 -0.62
CA TYR A 154 -7.45 4.24 -1.29
C TYR A 154 -8.47 3.42 -2.05
N THR A 155 -8.05 2.91 -3.19
CA THR A 155 -8.90 2.13 -4.10
C THR A 155 -8.17 0.84 -4.49
N TYR A 156 -8.83 -0.29 -4.24
CA TYR A 156 -8.37 -1.61 -4.64
C TYR A 156 -9.56 -2.49 -5.03
N ASN A 157 -9.52 -3.11 -6.23
CA ASN A 157 -10.60 -3.95 -6.76
C ASN A 157 -11.98 -3.27 -6.65
N ASP A 158 -12.08 -2.05 -7.18
CA ASP A 158 -13.29 -1.19 -7.20
C ASP A 158 -13.83 -0.79 -5.82
N LYS A 159 -13.19 -1.26 -4.74
CA LYS A 159 -13.52 -0.82 -3.38
C LYS A 159 -12.77 0.47 -3.06
N VAL A 160 -13.53 1.50 -2.71
CA VAL A 160 -13.01 2.82 -2.33
C VAL A 160 -13.23 3.05 -0.84
N VAL A 161 -12.18 3.46 -0.13
CA VAL A 161 -12.25 3.83 1.28
C VAL A 161 -11.52 5.16 1.48
N VAL A 162 -12.08 6.03 2.32
CA VAL A 162 -11.48 7.31 2.69
C VAL A 162 -11.20 7.31 4.19
N VAL A 163 -9.97 7.65 4.54
CA VAL A 163 -9.52 7.81 5.93
C VAL A 163 -8.98 9.22 6.11
N SER A 164 -9.50 9.95 7.09
CA SER A 164 -9.11 11.33 7.36
C SER A 164 -8.16 11.41 8.56
N SER A 165 -7.27 12.39 8.56
CA SER A 165 -6.52 12.82 9.72
C SER A 165 -6.78 14.30 9.98
N ASP A 166 -7.37 14.60 11.12
CA ASP A 166 -7.60 15.94 11.69
C ASP A 166 -6.71 16.21 12.90
N LYS A 167 -5.90 15.23 13.29
CA LYS A 167 -4.99 15.30 14.45
C LYS A 167 -3.53 15.29 13.99
N LYS A 168 -2.71 16.11 14.68
CA LYS A 168 -1.31 16.30 14.34
C LYS A 168 -0.47 15.02 14.34
N ASP A 169 -0.77 14.09 15.25
CA ASP A 169 0.05 12.91 15.50
C ASP A 169 -0.63 11.61 15.06
N GLN A 170 -1.72 11.70 14.28
CA GLN A 170 -2.45 10.52 13.79
C GLN A 170 -2.28 10.37 12.28
N SER A 171 -1.60 9.32 11.88
CA SER A 171 -1.48 8.90 10.48
C SER A 171 -2.74 8.17 10.03
N PRO A 172 -3.37 8.55 8.90
CA PRO A 172 -4.45 7.77 8.31
C PRO A 172 -4.00 6.34 8.05
N THR A 173 -4.80 5.36 8.48
CA THR A 173 -4.43 3.94 8.33
C THR A 173 -5.32 3.28 7.29
N ILE A 174 -4.70 2.71 6.26
CA ILE A 174 -5.36 1.87 5.26
C ILE A 174 -5.26 0.40 5.65
N GLU A 175 -6.34 -0.34 5.42
CA GLU A 175 -6.46 -1.76 5.78
C GLU A 175 -6.25 -2.63 4.55
N VAL A 176 -5.23 -3.48 4.56
CA VAL A 176 -4.84 -4.32 3.42
C VAL A 176 -4.78 -5.79 3.82
N GLU A 177 -5.70 -6.58 3.30
CA GLU A 177 -5.78 -8.01 3.56
C GLU A 177 -4.99 -8.81 2.51
N ASN A 178 -4.24 -9.85 2.95
CA ASN A 178 -3.89 -10.98 2.11
C ASN A 178 -4.70 -12.20 2.54
N LYS A 179 -5.31 -12.87 1.57
CA LYS A 179 -5.99 -14.12 1.82
C LYS A 179 -4.97 -15.21 2.07
N SER A 180 -5.19 -16.04 3.07
CA SER A 180 -4.44 -17.28 3.28
C SER A 180 -4.86 -18.34 2.27
N GLY A 181 -3.93 -19.21 1.94
CA GLY A 181 -4.10 -20.28 0.98
C GLY A 181 -3.42 -19.99 -0.36
N THR A 182 -2.96 -21.03 -1.02
CA THR A 182 -2.55 -20.95 -2.42
C THR A 182 -3.81 -20.77 -3.26
N GLU A 183 -3.91 -19.71 -4.07
CA GLU A 183 -4.85 -19.76 -5.19
C GLU A 183 -4.46 -20.98 -6.01
N LEU A 184 -5.27 -22.04 -5.92
CA LEU A 184 -5.17 -23.10 -6.91
C LEU A 184 -5.32 -22.39 -8.26
N PRO A 185 -4.38 -22.59 -9.20
CA PRO A 185 -4.55 -22.08 -10.54
C PRO A 185 -5.99 -22.40 -10.92
N ASN A 186 -6.73 -21.42 -11.42
CA ASN A 186 -8.10 -21.66 -11.89
C ASN A 186 -8.03 -22.59 -13.12
N THR A 187 -7.76 -23.89 -12.84
CA THR A 187 -7.75 -24.97 -13.80
C THR A 187 -9.18 -25.41 -14.15
N GLY A 188 -10.18 -24.58 -13.81
CA GLY A 188 -11.55 -24.65 -14.32
C GLY A 188 -11.66 -24.35 -15.82
N GLY A 189 -10.52 -24.26 -16.51
CA GLY A 189 -10.46 -24.30 -17.97
C GLY A 189 -10.85 -25.68 -18.52
N ILE A 190 -11.07 -25.73 -19.82
CA ILE A 190 -11.48 -26.90 -20.65
C ILE A 190 -10.87 -28.26 -20.21
N GLY A 191 -9.67 -28.25 -19.59
CA GLY A 191 -9.01 -29.44 -19.08
C GLY A 191 -9.77 -30.20 -17.99
N ALA A 192 -10.32 -29.48 -16.97
CA ALA A 192 -11.05 -30.15 -15.88
C ALA A 192 -12.35 -30.81 -16.40
N VAL A 193 -13.03 -30.15 -17.35
CA VAL A 193 -14.23 -30.67 -18.00
C VAL A 193 -13.88 -31.92 -18.82
N ILE A 194 -12.76 -31.92 -19.55
CA ILE A 194 -12.31 -33.09 -20.36
C ILE A 194 -12.00 -34.28 -19.46
N PHE A 195 -11.29 -34.10 -18.35
CA PHE A 195 -10.98 -35.19 -17.42
C PHE A 195 -12.25 -35.74 -16.75
N THR A 196 -13.22 -34.90 -16.40
CA THR A 196 -14.48 -35.34 -15.82
C THR A 196 -15.30 -36.16 -16.84
N ILE A 197 -15.41 -35.69 -18.09
CA ILE A 197 -16.13 -36.43 -19.16
C ILE A 197 -15.41 -37.74 -19.48
N ALA A 198 -14.09 -37.75 -19.59
CA ALA A 198 -13.32 -38.96 -19.84
C ALA A 198 -13.47 -39.98 -18.69
N GLY A 199 -13.43 -39.53 -17.43
CA GLY A 199 -13.62 -40.38 -16.25
C GLY A 199 -15.01 -41.04 -16.23
N VAL A 200 -16.08 -40.30 -16.51
CA VAL A 200 -17.46 -40.83 -16.57
C VAL A 200 -17.61 -41.82 -17.73
N ALA A 201 -17.02 -41.54 -18.89
CA ALA A 201 -17.06 -42.46 -20.03
C ALA A 201 -16.37 -43.81 -19.74
N ILE A 202 -15.21 -43.77 -19.07
CA ILE A 202 -14.49 -44.99 -18.66
C ILE A 202 -15.33 -45.83 -17.68
N LEU A 203 -15.95 -45.18 -16.67
CA LEU A 203 -16.82 -45.85 -15.72
C LEU A 203 -18.03 -46.50 -16.40
N ALA A 204 -18.64 -45.85 -17.37
CA ALA A 204 -19.77 -46.40 -18.14
C ALA A 204 -19.34 -47.63 -18.97
N VAL A 205 -18.18 -47.58 -19.61
CA VAL A 205 -17.65 -48.75 -20.38
C VAL A 205 -17.36 -49.90 -19.45
N VAL A 206 -16.76 -49.71 -18.29
CA VAL A 206 -16.48 -50.75 -17.28
C VAL A 206 -17.78 -51.39 -16.78
N MET A 207 -18.82 -50.59 -16.49
CA MET A 207 -20.14 -51.11 -16.10
C MET A 207 -20.78 -51.96 -17.19
N ILE A 208 -20.76 -51.52 -18.45
CA ILE A 208 -21.33 -52.27 -19.59
C ILE A 208 -20.59 -53.57 -19.80
N CYS A 209 -19.26 -53.58 -19.75
CA CYS A 209 -18.45 -54.79 -19.85
C CYS A 209 -18.72 -55.78 -18.71
N SER A 210 -18.87 -55.29 -17.48
CA SER A 210 -19.20 -56.08 -16.29
C SER A 210 -20.59 -56.75 -16.42
N MET A 211 -21.58 -55.99 -16.90
CA MET A 211 -22.94 -56.53 -17.11
C MET A 211 -22.99 -57.58 -18.22
N ARG A 212 -22.23 -57.40 -19.32
CA ARG A 212 -22.13 -58.43 -20.41
C ARG A 212 -21.41 -59.69 -19.96
N SER A 213 -20.39 -59.58 -19.12
CA SER A 213 -19.66 -60.67 -18.52
C SER A 213 -20.57 -61.56 -17.63
N LYS A 214 -21.46 -60.93 -16.84
CA LYS A 214 -22.44 -61.67 -16.01
C LYS A 214 -23.48 -62.42 -16.83
N LYS A 215 -23.97 -61.86 -17.98
CA LYS A 215 -24.92 -62.55 -18.85
C LYS A 215 -24.34 -63.78 -19.53
N ARG A 216 -23.03 -63.79 -19.81
CA ARG A 216 -22.35 -64.98 -20.42
C ARG A 216 -22.11 -66.16 -19.46
N LYS A 217 -22.23 -65.92 -18.13
CA LYS A 217 -22.07 -67.04 -17.13
C LYS A 217 -23.37 -67.69 -16.73
N HIS A 218 -24.53 -67.25 -17.26
CA HIS A 218 -25.85 -67.80 -16.99
C HIS A 218 -26.59 -68.28 -18.27
N SER A 219 -25.85 -68.61 -19.37
CA SER A 219 -26.35 -69.21 -20.57
C SER A 219 -25.63 -70.53 -20.88
#